data_68cbbfce786038b3d9fcc668256e63a6
#
_entry.id   68cbbfce786038b3d9fcc668256e63a6
#
_cell.length_a   1.000
_cell.length_b   1.000
_cell.length_c   1.000
_cell.angle_alpha   90.00
_cell.angle_beta   90.00
_cell.angle_gamma   90.00
#
_symmetry.space_group_name_H-M   'P 1'
#
loop_
_entity.id
_entity.type
_entity.pdbx_description
1 polymer ?
#
loop_
_entity_poly.entity_id
_entity_poly.type
_entity_poly.pdbx_seq_one_letter_code
_entity_poly.pdbx_strand_id
1 'polypeptide(L)'
;MSKLDELIQELCPDGVECRPLEKCCEVLDKKRKPVTKSAREAGEYPYYGANGIQDYVSEYIFDGTFVLVGEDGSVLTPNDTPVVNWATGKIWVNNHAHIISEVDGVLLRYLYHYLQTINVKRLIHGNIPKLTGGDFRALKIPVPPLEVQSEIVRILDNFTELTAELTAELTAELTARKKQYEYYRDELLKSKANIPMVKLN
;
A
#
# COMPACT_ATOMS: atom_id res chain seq x y z
N MET A 1 -26.07 16.11 6.85
CA MET A 1 -25.39 14.98 7.50
C MET A 1 -24.96 14.06 6.39
N SER A 2 -23.75 13.47 6.42
CA SER A 2 -23.35 12.52 5.40
C SER A 2 -24.04 11.16 5.65
N LYS A 3 -24.13 10.32 4.62
CA LYS A 3 -24.63 8.96 4.78
C LYS A 3 -23.87 8.16 5.85
N LEU A 4 -22.56 8.38 5.96
CA LEU A 4 -21.74 7.76 6.99
C LEU A 4 -22.16 8.21 8.39
N ASP A 5 -22.41 9.52 8.59
CA ASP A 5 -22.86 10.05 9.88
C ASP A 5 -24.21 9.43 10.30
N GLU A 6 -25.13 9.28 9.35
CA GLU A 6 -26.45 8.64 9.60
C GLU A 6 -26.28 7.19 10.02
N LEU A 7 -25.48 6.41 9.29
CA LEU A 7 -25.20 5.01 9.63
C LEU A 7 -24.53 4.87 11.00
N ILE A 8 -23.57 5.75 11.35
CA ILE A 8 -22.92 5.72 12.66
C ILE A 8 -23.90 6.03 13.78
N GLN A 9 -24.77 7.03 13.61
CA GLN A 9 -25.79 7.35 14.62
C GLN A 9 -26.81 6.24 14.82
N GLU A 10 -27.21 5.57 13.75
CA GLU A 10 -28.20 4.49 13.79
C GLU A 10 -27.62 3.17 14.33
N LEU A 11 -26.44 2.77 13.84
CA LEU A 11 -25.88 1.44 14.08
C LEU A 11 -24.81 1.40 15.18
N CYS A 12 -24.29 2.54 15.61
CA CYS A 12 -23.26 2.63 16.62
C CYS A 12 -23.60 3.64 17.74
N PRO A 13 -24.82 3.69 18.27
CA PRO A 13 -25.21 4.70 19.27
C PRO A 13 -24.37 4.63 20.57
N ASP A 14 -23.89 3.44 20.93
CA ASP A 14 -23.07 3.18 22.11
C ASP A 14 -21.57 3.09 21.79
N GLY A 15 -21.17 3.46 20.56
CA GLY A 15 -19.79 3.39 20.07
C GLY A 15 -19.46 2.10 19.33
N VAL A 16 -18.17 1.86 19.09
CA VAL A 16 -17.67 0.73 18.29
C VAL A 16 -16.74 -0.14 19.16
N GLU A 17 -16.95 -1.45 19.14
CA GLU A 17 -16.09 -2.40 19.82
C GLU A 17 -14.71 -2.47 19.18
N CYS A 18 -13.65 -2.44 20.00
CA CYS A 18 -12.27 -2.68 19.57
C CYS A 18 -11.86 -4.12 19.84
N ARG A 19 -11.47 -4.84 18.79
CA ARG A 19 -10.99 -6.23 18.85
C ARG A 19 -9.52 -6.33 18.51
N PRO A 20 -8.76 -7.33 19.04
CA PRO A 20 -7.42 -7.62 18.54
C PRO A 20 -7.50 -8.10 17.08
N LEU A 21 -6.51 -7.73 16.28
CA LEU A 21 -6.46 -8.03 14.83
C LEU A 21 -6.65 -9.53 14.54
N GLU A 22 -6.09 -10.41 15.35
CA GLU A 22 -6.28 -11.87 15.21
C GLU A 22 -7.73 -12.35 15.31
N LYS A 23 -8.65 -11.50 15.79
CA LYS A 23 -10.10 -11.76 15.81
C LYS A 23 -10.83 -11.10 14.65
N CYS A 24 -10.11 -10.32 13.82
CA CYS A 24 -10.65 -9.54 12.72
C CYS A 24 -10.24 -10.11 11.35
N CYS A 25 -9.32 -11.07 11.30
CA CYS A 25 -8.82 -11.69 10.07
C CYS A 25 -8.21 -13.07 10.34
N GLU A 26 -8.02 -13.86 9.28
CA GLU A 26 -7.18 -15.05 9.34
C GLU A 26 -5.71 -14.66 9.08
N VAL A 27 -4.81 -14.97 10.02
CA VAL A 27 -3.36 -14.72 9.87
C VAL A 27 -2.69 -15.96 9.30
N LEU A 28 -2.16 -15.83 8.08
CA LEU A 28 -1.63 -16.94 7.26
C LEU A 28 -0.09 -17.07 7.33
N ASP A 29 0.56 -16.41 8.26
CA ASP A 29 2.02 -16.32 8.39
C ASP A 29 2.74 -17.68 8.36
N LYS A 30 2.10 -18.74 8.89
CA LYS A 30 2.66 -20.09 8.91
C LYS A 30 2.77 -20.74 7.54
N LYS A 31 2.04 -20.24 6.56
CA LYS A 31 2.02 -20.76 5.18
C LYS A 31 3.09 -20.11 4.28
N ARG A 32 3.78 -19.06 4.76
CA ARG A 32 4.83 -18.34 4.03
C ARG A 32 6.07 -19.20 3.83
N LYS A 33 6.78 -18.99 2.72
CA LYS A 33 8.03 -19.70 2.42
C LYS A 33 9.09 -18.72 1.92
N PRO A 34 10.17 -18.47 2.69
CA PRO A 34 11.30 -17.69 2.20
C PRO A 34 12.08 -18.50 1.15
N VAL A 35 12.44 -17.85 0.04
CA VAL A 35 13.31 -18.41 -1.00
C VAL A 35 14.44 -17.43 -1.26
N THR A 36 15.69 -17.91 -1.21
CA THR A 36 16.86 -17.07 -1.50
C THR A 36 16.84 -16.60 -2.94
N LYS A 37 17.42 -15.45 -3.23
CA LYS A 37 17.39 -14.88 -4.59
C LYS A 37 17.96 -15.84 -5.65
N SER A 38 19.02 -16.57 -5.30
CA SER A 38 19.67 -17.52 -6.20
C SER A 38 18.86 -18.80 -6.46
N ALA A 39 17.86 -19.11 -5.63
CA ALA A 39 17.01 -20.27 -5.76
C ALA A 39 15.62 -19.94 -6.34
N ARG A 40 15.36 -18.67 -6.69
CA ARG A 40 14.12 -18.26 -7.35
C ARG A 40 14.23 -18.53 -8.85
N GLU A 41 13.27 -19.26 -9.37
CA GLU A 41 13.07 -19.38 -10.81
C GLU A 41 12.22 -18.23 -11.31
N ALA A 42 12.68 -17.50 -12.33
CA ALA A 42 11.95 -16.39 -12.91
C ALA A 42 10.62 -16.84 -13.53
N GLY A 43 9.56 -16.06 -13.33
CA GLY A 43 8.22 -16.37 -13.81
C GLY A 43 7.28 -15.18 -13.78
N GLU A 44 5.96 -15.43 -13.68
CA GLU A 44 4.92 -14.41 -13.77
C GLU A 44 4.28 -14.06 -12.41
N TYR A 45 4.49 -14.87 -11.37
CA TYR A 45 3.83 -14.67 -10.08
C TYR A 45 4.63 -13.72 -9.19
N PRO A 46 4.00 -12.65 -8.65
CA PRO A 46 4.69 -11.68 -7.81
C PRO A 46 5.16 -12.32 -6.50
N TYR A 47 6.43 -12.09 -6.19
CA TYR A 47 7.09 -12.49 -4.93
C TYR A 47 7.17 -11.29 -3.99
N TYR A 48 6.40 -11.35 -2.91
CA TYR A 48 6.27 -10.26 -1.94
C TYR A 48 7.23 -10.38 -0.77
N GLY A 49 7.77 -9.23 -0.36
CA GLY A 49 8.49 -9.03 0.90
C GLY A 49 7.88 -7.92 1.74
N ALA A 50 8.65 -7.39 2.70
CA ALA A 50 8.18 -6.36 3.65
C ALA A 50 7.62 -5.09 2.98
N ASN A 51 8.17 -4.70 1.83
CA ASN A 51 7.87 -3.43 1.15
C ASN A 51 7.26 -3.63 -0.25
N GLY A 52 6.47 -4.68 -0.43
CA GLY A 52 5.81 -4.99 -1.71
C GLY A 52 6.54 -6.03 -2.54
N ILE A 53 6.33 -5.99 -3.87
CA ILE A 53 6.89 -6.94 -4.82
C ILE A 53 8.40 -6.76 -4.91
N GLN A 54 9.15 -7.83 -4.69
CA GLN A 54 10.61 -7.89 -4.76
C GLN A 54 11.11 -8.59 -6.02
N ASP A 55 10.29 -9.49 -6.58
CA ASP A 55 10.66 -10.35 -7.70
C ASP A 55 9.41 -10.94 -8.36
N TYR A 56 9.61 -11.68 -9.47
CA TYR A 56 8.58 -12.51 -10.11
C TYR A 56 9.10 -13.94 -10.24
N VAL A 57 8.30 -14.92 -9.81
CA VAL A 57 8.69 -16.33 -9.71
C VAL A 57 7.77 -17.24 -10.51
N SER A 58 8.26 -18.46 -10.82
CA SER A 58 7.56 -19.45 -11.64
C SER A 58 6.40 -20.16 -10.93
N GLU A 59 6.38 -20.12 -9.58
CA GLU A 59 5.38 -20.78 -8.76
C GLU A 59 4.70 -19.79 -7.81
N TYR A 60 3.56 -20.19 -7.24
CA TYR A 60 2.83 -19.45 -6.22
C TYR A 60 2.48 -20.35 -5.02
N ILE A 61 2.23 -19.74 -3.86
CA ILE A 61 1.81 -20.46 -2.65
C ILE A 61 0.47 -19.96 -2.10
N PHE A 62 -0.05 -18.85 -2.63
CA PHE A 62 -1.35 -18.29 -2.29
C PHE A 62 -2.11 -17.95 -3.57
N ASP A 63 -3.43 -18.15 -3.55
CA ASP A 63 -4.35 -17.73 -4.61
C ASP A 63 -5.59 -17.13 -3.96
N GLY A 64 -5.87 -15.85 -4.20
CA GLY A 64 -6.99 -15.14 -3.56
C GLY A 64 -6.73 -13.65 -3.37
N THR A 65 -7.34 -13.06 -2.35
CA THR A 65 -7.17 -11.65 -1.98
C THR A 65 -6.60 -11.55 -0.57
N PHE A 66 -5.55 -10.76 -0.41
CA PHE A 66 -4.78 -10.66 0.84
C PHE A 66 -4.37 -9.23 1.13
N VAL A 67 -4.19 -8.93 2.42
CA VAL A 67 -3.44 -7.76 2.88
C VAL A 67 -2.11 -8.23 3.44
N LEU A 68 -1.04 -7.60 2.97
CA LEU A 68 0.33 -7.87 3.40
C LEU A 68 0.84 -6.69 4.20
N VAL A 69 1.46 -6.96 5.35
CA VAL A 69 1.98 -5.93 6.26
C VAL A 69 3.44 -6.22 6.56
N GLY A 70 4.32 -5.24 6.40
CA GLY A 70 5.76 -5.42 6.64
C GLY A 70 6.05 -5.96 8.04
N GLU A 71 6.81 -7.07 8.13
CA GLU A 71 7.21 -7.72 9.39
C GLU A 71 8.59 -7.26 9.84
N ASP A 72 9.59 -7.22 8.95
CA ASP A 72 10.94 -6.79 9.28
C ASP A 72 11.64 -6.05 8.13
N GLY A 73 12.65 -5.24 8.46
CA GLY A 73 13.35 -4.37 7.53
C GLY A 73 12.59 -3.04 7.30
N SER A 74 12.15 -2.78 6.08
CA SER A 74 11.39 -1.56 5.74
C SER A 74 9.92 -1.70 6.11
N VAL A 75 9.62 -1.64 7.40
CA VAL A 75 8.28 -1.91 7.95
C VAL A 75 7.45 -0.66 8.23
N LEU A 76 8.09 0.52 8.24
CA LEU A 76 7.44 1.80 8.54
C LEU A 76 7.41 2.72 7.33
N THR A 77 6.30 3.42 7.18
CA THR A 77 6.18 4.60 6.31
C THR A 77 6.79 5.84 7.00
N PRO A 78 7.00 6.97 6.29
CA PRO A 78 7.43 8.22 6.91
C PRO A 78 6.51 8.74 8.03
N ASN A 79 5.26 8.27 8.07
CA ASN A 79 4.27 8.65 9.07
C ASN A 79 4.21 7.70 10.28
N ASP A 80 5.22 6.83 10.45
CA ASP A 80 5.28 5.82 11.51
C ASP A 80 4.12 4.79 11.47
N THR A 81 3.45 4.65 10.34
CA THR A 81 2.43 3.60 10.09
C THR A 81 3.08 2.39 9.41
N PRO A 82 2.49 1.19 9.51
CA PRO A 82 3.06 0.03 8.83
C PRO A 82 2.99 0.17 7.30
N VAL A 83 3.94 -0.46 6.61
CA VAL A 83 3.84 -0.65 5.16
C VAL A 83 2.79 -1.72 4.89
N VAL A 84 1.72 -1.34 4.19
CA VAL A 84 0.58 -2.21 3.89
C VAL A 84 0.39 -2.32 2.39
N ASN A 85 0.28 -3.54 1.88
CA ASN A 85 0.08 -3.84 0.47
C ASN A 85 -1.20 -4.65 0.27
N TRP A 86 -1.95 -4.33 -0.79
CA TRP A 86 -3.07 -5.13 -1.28
C TRP A 86 -2.57 -6.08 -2.35
N ALA A 87 -2.87 -7.37 -2.22
CA ALA A 87 -2.44 -8.40 -3.17
C ALA A 87 -3.60 -9.27 -3.61
N THR A 88 -3.70 -9.55 -4.90
CA THR A 88 -4.76 -10.38 -5.49
C THR A 88 -4.21 -11.42 -6.46
N GLY A 89 -4.93 -12.54 -6.58
CA GLY A 89 -4.57 -13.64 -7.48
C GLY A 89 -3.46 -14.52 -6.92
N LYS A 90 -2.66 -15.08 -7.83
CA LYS A 90 -1.58 -16.01 -7.51
C LYS A 90 -0.32 -15.27 -7.10
N ILE A 91 0.12 -15.48 -5.85
CA ILE A 91 1.25 -14.75 -5.26
C ILE A 91 2.15 -15.69 -4.45
N TRP A 92 3.38 -15.26 -4.24
CA TRP A 92 4.31 -15.84 -3.28
C TRP A 92 4.65 -14.80 -2.21
N VAL A 93 4.63 -15.19 -0.94
CA VAL A 93 4.95 -14.28 0.18
C VAL A 93 6.07 -14.90 1.01
N ASN A 94 7.13 -14.11 1.26
CA ASN A 94 8.24 -14.50 2.11
C ASN A 94 7.96 -14.20 3.59
N ASN A 95 8.93 -14.47 4.47
CA ASN A 95 8.82 -14.26 5.91
C ASN A 95 9.03 -12.81 6.37
N HIS A 96 9.21 -11.84 5.44
CA HIS A 96 9.38 -10.42 5.77
C HIS A 96 8.07 -9.63 5.73
N ALA A 97 6.94 -10.26 5.42
CA ALA A 97 5.62 -9.65 5.46
C ALA A 97 4.61 -10.57 6.16
N HIS A 98 3.82 -10.04 7.10
CA HIS A 98 2.60 -10.69 7.56
C HIS A 98 1.59 -10.79 6.44
N ILE A 99 0.80 -11.85 6.40
CA ILE A 99 -0.28 -12.04 5.43
C ILE A 99 -1.59 -12.35 6.14
N ILE A 100 -2.64 -11.62 5.79
CA ILE A 100 -3.98 -11.83 6.32
C ILE A 100 -5.02 -11.95 5.21
N SER A 101 -6.06 -12.72 5.50
CA SER A 101 -7.24 -12.87 4.66
C SER A 101 -8.53 -12.54 5.43
N GLU A 102 -9.62 -12.39 4.69
CA GLU A 102 -10.92 -12.00 5.22
C GLU A 102 -11.52 -13.08 6.14
N VAL A 103 -12.31 -12.63 7.09
CA VAL A 103 -13.22 -13.46 7.91
C VAL A 103 -14.60 -12.84 7.93
N ASP A 104 -15.59 -13.63 8.26
CA ASP A 104 -16.97 -13.14 8.36
C ASP A 104 -17.12 -11.98 9.33
N GLY A 105 -17.82 -10.94 8.90
CA GLY A 105 -18.12 -9.75 9.70
C GLY A 105 -17.07 -8.65 9.68
N VAL A 106 -15.89 -8.87 9.03
CA VAL A 106 -14.86 -7.84 8.87
C VAL A 106 -14.33 -7.81 7.45
N LEU A 107 -14.62 -6.74 6.72
CA LEU A 107 -14.14 -6.56 5.35
C LEU A 107 -12.61 -6.41 5.32
N LEU A 108 -11.95 -7.22 4.51
CA LEU A 108 -10.51 -7.14 4.32
C LEU A 108 -10.07 -5.76 3.80
N ARG A 109 -10.89 -5.13 2.95
CA ARG A 109 -10.63 -3.79 2.41
C ARG A 109 -10.71 -2.71 3.50
N TYR A 110 -11.61 -2.86 4.47
CA TYR A 110 -11.67 -2.01 5.66
C TYR A 110 -10.38 -2.13 6.48
N LEU A 111 -9.91 -3.37 6.74
CA LEU A 111 -8.64 -3.61 7.43
C LEU A 111 -7.45 -2.99 6.68
N TYR A 112 -7.42 -3.12 5.35
CA TYR A 112 -6.38 -2.51 4.51
C TYR A 112 -6.27 -0.99 4.74
N HIS A 113 -7.39 -0.29 4.72
CA HIS A 113 -7.41 1.16 4.98
C HIS A 113 -7.06 1.48 6.43
N TYR A 114 -7.64 0.76 7.38
CA TYR A 114 -7.44 1.04 8.80
C TYR A 114 -5.98 0.81 9.24
N LEU A 115 -5.35 -0.28 8.81
CA LEU A 115 -3.96 -0.58 9.16
C LEU A 115 -2.98 0.52 8.72
N GLN A 116 -3.27 1.23 7.65
CA GLN A 116 -2.46 2.36 7.18
C GLN A 116 -2.54 3.61 8.08
N THR A 117 -3.42 3.63 9.06
CA THR A 117 -3.60 4.75 10.00
C THR A 117 -2.98 4.52 11.38
N ILE A 118 -2.64 3.27 11.71
CA ILE A 118 -2.14 2.91 13.05
C ILE A 118 -0.68 3.31 13.18
N ASN A 119 -0.36 4.15 14.18
CA ASN A 119 1.04 4.37 14.54
C ASN A 119 1.60 3.16 15.27
N VAL A 120 2.52 2.45 14.64
CA VAL A 120 3.17 1.24 15.20
C VAL A 120 4.61 1.47 15.63
N LYS A 121 5.12 2.69 15.60
CA LYS A 121 6.50 3.02 15.94
C LYS A 121 6.97 2.42 17.26
N ARG A 122 6.11 2.47 18.29
CA ARG A 122 6.42 1.94 19.63
C ARG A 122 6.43 0.40 19.70
N LEU A 123 5.90 -0.26 18.67
CA LEU A 123 5.85 -1.72 18.55
C LEU A 123 7.02 -2.28 17.72
N ILE A 124 7.85 -1.39 17.16
CA ILE A 124 9.01 -1.81 16.37
C ILE A 124 10.20 -2.05 17.28
N HIS A 125 10.75 -3.25 17.18
CA HIS A 125 11.85 -3.72 18.01
C HIS A 125 13.07 -4.15 17.21
N GLY A 126 14.24 -4.20 17.86
CA GLY A 126 15.49 -4.75 17.35
C GLY A 126 16.33 -3.78 16.49
N ASN A 127 17.57 -4.17 16.19
CA ASN A 127 18.47 -3.41 15.32
C ASN A 127 17.99 -3.41 13.85
N ILE A 128 17.36 -4.50 13.42
CA ILE A 128 16.54 -4.54 12.21
C ILE A 128 15.11 -4.26 12.67
N PRO A 129 14.49 -3.17 12.22
CA PRO A 129 13.13 -2.82 12.59
C PRO A 129 12.18 -3.99 12.36
N LYS A 130 11.45 -4.41 13.39
CA LYS A 130 10.55 -5.57 13.32
C LYS A 130 9.25 -5.30 14.04
N LEU A 131 8.12 -5.48 13.35
CA LEU A 131 6.79 -5.64 13.92
C LEU A 131 6.59 -7.13 14.20
N THR A 132 6.68 -7.54 15.46
CA THR A 132 6.58 -8.97 15.77
C THR A 132 5.18 -9.52 15.51
N GLY A 133 5.08 -10.83 15.22
CA GLY A 133 3.78 -11.46 15.04
C GLY A 133 2.86 -11.38 16.25
N GLY A 134 3.41 -11.25 17.47
CA GLY A 134 2.64 -11.02 18.70
C GLY A 134 2.03 -9.62 18.72
N ASP A 135 2.86 -8.59 18.50
CA ASP A 135 2.42 -7.19 18.47
C ASP A 135 1.42 -6.95 17.33
N PHE A 136 1.70 -7.52 16.14
CA PHE A 136 0.81 -7.45 14.98
C PHE A 136 -0.59 -7.99 15.31
N ARG A 137 -0.69 -9.20 15.86
CA ARG A 137 -1.97 -9.83 16.22
C ARG A 137 -2.73 -9.08 17.34
N ALA A 138 -2.01 -8.41 18.22
CA ALA A 138 -2.58 -7.66 19.33
C ALA A 138 -3.06 -6.26 18.97
N LEU A 139 -2.81 -5.77 17.73
CA LEU A 139 -3.29 -4.46 17.25
C LEU A 139 -4.80 -4.34 17.48
N LYS A 140 -5.22 -3.19 18.01
CA LYS A 140 -6.62 -2.93 18.30
C LYS A 140 -7.33 -2.34 17.10
N ILE A 141 -8.34 -3.04 16.64
CA ILE A 141 -9.14 -2.69 15.44
C ILE A 141 -10.57 -2.38 15.89
N PRO A 142 -11.10 -1.18 15.64
CA PRO A 142 -12.51 -0.91 15.80
C PRO A 142 -13.28 -1.68 14.72
N VAL A 143 -14.32 -2.39 15.11
CA VAL A 143 -15.13 -3.22 14.20
C VAL A 143 -16.57 -2.74 14.23
N PRO A 144 -16.90 -1.70 13.44
CA PRO A 144 -18.30 -1.28 13.28
C PRO A 144 -19.10 -2.30 12.47
N PRO A 145 -20.43 -2.21 12.43
CA PRO A 145 -21.28 -3.02 11.55
C PRO A 145 -20.84 -2.95 10.08
N LEU A 146 -21.12 -4.00 9.31
CA LEU A 146 -20.67 -4.15 7.91
C LEU A 146 -21.12 -2.98 7.01
N GLU A 147 -22.29 -2.41 7.26
CA GLU A 147 -22.83 -1.27 6.54
C GLU A 147 -21.93 -0.04 6.70
N VAL A 148 -21.43 0.20 7.91
CA VAL A 148 -20.51 1.30 8.22
C VAL A 148 -19.14 1.02 7.60
N GLN A 149 -18.61 -0.22 7.73
CA GLN A 149 -17.36 -0.61 7.08
C GLN A 149 -17.43 -0.40 5.56
N SER A 150 -18.52 -0.85 4.93
CA SER A 150 -18.75 -0.74 3.48
C SER A 150 -18.79 0.72 3.02
N GLU A 151 -19.44 1.61 3.76
CA GLU A 151 -19.50 3.02 3.42
C GLU A 151 -18.14 3.71 3.59
N ILE A 152 -17.37 3.36 4.63
CA ILE A 152 -15.98 3.83 4.81
C ILE A 152 -15.12 3.38 3.61
N VAL A 153 -15.18 2.10 3.25
CA VAL A 153 -14.43 1.55 2.11
C VAL A 153 -14.80 2.28 0.83
N ARG A 154 -16.10 2.44 0.55
CA ARG A 154 -16.57 3.14 -0.64
C ARG A 154 -16.02 4.56 -0.76
N ILE A 155 -16.02 5.31 0.35
CA ILE A 155 -15.48 6.68 0.37
C ILE A 155 -13.97 6.67 0.11
N LEU A 156 -13.22 5.83 0.82
CA LEU A 156 -11.75 5.81 0.72
C LEU A 156 -11.25 5.26 -0.63
N ASP A 157 -11.94 4.27 -1.19
CA ASP A 157 -11.61 3.74 -2.52
C ASP A 157 -11.87 4.78 -3.61
N ASN A 158 -12.97 5.54 -3.55
CA ASN A 158 -13.23 6.66 -4.46
C ASN A 158 -12.12 7.72 -4.40
N PHE A 159 -11.66 8.10 -3.20
CA PHE A 159 -10.53 9.04 -3.07
C PHE A 159 -9.24 8.47 -3.66
N THR A 160 -8.98 7.18 -3.47
CA THR A 160 -7.80 6.51 -4.02
C THR A 160 -7.83 6.53 -5.55
N GLU A 161 -8.98 6.21 -6.16
CA GLU A 161 -9.18 6.22 -7.60
C GLU A 161 -9.00 7.63 -8.19
N LEU A 162 -9.70 8.63 -7.64
CA LEU A 162 -9.58 10.02 -8.07
C LEU A 162 -8.14 10.56 -7.95
N THR A 163 -7.43 10.19 -6.89
CA THR A 163 -6.04 10.59 -6.70
C THR A 163 -5.13 9.93 -7.74
N ALA A 164 -5.37 8.67 -8.08
CA ALA A 164 -4.61 7.96 -9.12
C ALA A 164 -4.84 8.57 -10.51
N GLU A 165 -6.10 8.86 -10.87
CA GLU A 165 -6.46 9.52 -12.12
C GLU A 165 -5.80 10.90 -12.25
N LEU A 166 -5.92 11.74 -11.23
CA LEU A 166 -5.32 13.08 -11.22
C LEU A 166 -3.80 13.02 -11.31
N THR A 167 -3.16 12.08 -10.62
CA THR A 167 -1.71 11.87 -10.68
C THR A 167 -1.26 11.46 -12.07
N ALA A 168 -2.00 10.58 -12.73
CA ALA A 168 -1.71 10.16 -14.11
C ALA A 168 -1.84 11.33 -15.10
N GLU A 169 -2.90 12.13 -15.00
CA GLU A 169 -3.14 13.30 -15.83
C GLU A 169 -2.03 14.35 -15.67
N LEU A 170 -1.71 14.73 -14.42
CA LEU A 170 -0.64 15.70 -14.12
C LEU A 170 0.73 15.20 -14.60
N THR A 171 1.01 13.91 -14.49
CA THR A 171 2.27 13.30 -14.96
C THR A 171 2.36 13.38 -16.49
N ALA A 172 1.27 13.10 -17.19
CA ALA A 172 1.20 13.22 -18.64
C ALA A 172 1.39 14.67 -19.10
N GLU A 173 0.71 15.63 -18.46
CA GLU A 173 0.89 17.05 -18.75
C GLU A 173 2.32 17.52 -18.50
N LEU A 174 2.91 17.17 -17.36
CA LEU A 174 4.31 17.52 -17.02
C LEU A 174 5.27 17.00 -18.10
N THR A 175 5.05 15.78 -18.56
CA THR A 175 5.87 15.17 -19.62
C THR A 175 5.72 15.93 -20.95
N ALA A 176 4.50 16.30 -21.32
CA ALA A 176 4.23 17.10 -22.52
C ALA A 176 4.89 18.50 -22.43
N ARG A 177 4.78 19.17 -21.28
CA ARG A 177 5.40 20.49 -21.03
C ARG A 177 6.92 20.43 -21.09
N LYS A 178 7.54 19.38 -20.54
CA LYS A 178 9.00 19.19 -20.65
C LYS A 178 9.44 19.04 -22.10
N LYS A 179 8.75 18.23 -22.91
CA LYS A 179 9.03 18.09 -24.35
C LYS A 179 8.87 19.42 -25.11
N GLN A 180 7.82 20.18 -24.79
CA GLN A 180 7.57 21.49 -25.37
C GLN A 180 8.69 22.47 -25.02
N TYR A 181 9.12 22.51 -23.75
CA TYR A 181 10.24 23.34 -23.30
C TYR A 181 11.54 22.99 -24.05
N GLU A 182 11.88 21.69 -24.15
CA GLU A 182 13.07 21.20 -24.84
C GLU A 182 13.05 21.62 -26.32
N TYR A 183 11.91 21.46 -27.00
CA TYR A 183 11.75 21.89 -28.37
C TYR A 183 12.01 23.39 -28.54
N TYR A 184 11.33 24.25 -27.81
CA TYR A 184 11.51 25.70 -27.94
C TYR A 184 12.90 26.16 -27.48
N ARG A 185 13.45 25.56 -26.45
CA ARG A 185 14.83 25.84 -26.02
C ARG A 185 15.81 25.61 -27.17
N ASP A 186 15.70 24.45 -27.79
CA ASP A 186 16.63 24.05 -28.85
C ASP A 186 16.43 24.91 -30.11
N GLU A 187 15.21 25.22 -30.49
CA GLU A 187 14.90 26.12 -31.61
C GLU A 187 15.44 27.53 -31.39
N LEU A 188 15.18 28.09 -30.21
CA LEU A 188 15.62 29.45 -29.88
C LEU A 188 17.15 29.56 -29.78
N LEU A 189 17.82 28.53 -29.24
CA LEU A 189 19.27 28.56 -29.11
C LEU A 189 19.97 28.26 -30.44
N LYS A 190 19.42 27.40 -31.31
CA LYS A 190 19.94 27.16 -32.66
C LYS A 190 19.77 28.40 -33.53
N SER A 191 18.65 29.11 -33.47
CA SER A 191 18.45 30.35 -34.24
C SER A 191 19.44 31.44 -33.85
N LYS A 192 19.91 31.47 -32.60
CA LYS A 192 20.97 32.39 -32.11
C LYS A 192 22.38 32.00 -32.55
N ALA A 193 22.63 30.77 -32.99
CA ALA A 193 23.93 30.35 -33.52
C ALA A 193 24.32 31.11 -34.82
N ASN A 194 23.38 31.77 -35.48
CA ASN A 194 23.60 32.64 -36.65
C ASN A 194 23.84 34.11 -36.27
N ILE A 195 23.92 34.47 -34.98
CA ILE A 195 24.30 35.82 -34.57
C ILE A 195 25.84 35.93 -34.65
N PRO A 196 26.42 36.89 -35.43
CA PRO A 196 27.85 37.03 -35.50
C PRO A 196 28.44 37.32 -34.12
N MET A 197 29.33 36.47 -33.65
CA MET A 197 30.04 36.66 -32.40
C MET A 197 31.00 37.83 -32.56
N VAL A 198 30.80 38.90 -31.84
CA VAL A 198 31.76 40.00 -31.72
C VAL A 198 32.92 39.49 -30.84
N LYS A 199 34.11 39.44 -31.43
CA LYS A 199 35.35 39.18 -30.63
C LYS A 199 35.54 40.38 -29.71
N LEU A 200 35.50 40.17 -28.42
CA LEU A 200 36.00 41.12 -27.43
C LEU A 200 37.52 41.17 -27.57
N ASN A 201 38.05 42.35 -27.96
CA ASN A 201 39.46 42.64 -27.95
C ASN A 201 39.98 42.79 -26.54
#